data_7a69fc7d07b73c8321e3dc3b0cd9f430
#
_entry.id   7a69fc7d07b73c8321e3dc3b0cd9f430
#
_cell.length_a   1.000
_cell.length_b   1.000
_cell.length_c   1.000
_cell.angle_alpha   90.00
_cell.angle_beta   90.00
_cell.angle_gamma   90.00
#
_symmetry.space_group_name_H-M   'P 1'
#
loop_
_entity.id
_entity.type
_entity.pdbx_description
1 polymer ?
#
loop_
_entity_poly.entity_id
_entity_poly.type
_entity_poly.pdbx_seq_one_letter_code
_entity_poly.pdbx_strand_id
1 'polypeptide(L)'
;MIRTVLGDIDPTTLGPTNYHEHLFQVSPLLRGDELDDEAASGAEAGMLRDSGFAAMVDATPMGLGRRPEALARVSAAADLHIVATTGRHREAHYPAGHWTHSLDVAALTKAFVEDVERGMPRNDDERGGGGAGSGPAPAPAPNGPAAPAGVPKAGLHSRSISTFERRTLDAVAAAHHATARPIMVHLEFCTAAHEVLDLLVAEGVSADRIVLAHADRDPDPGLHLSLAERGAWLGYDGMARARTRSDDELLTLTARIVDAGATGRVLLGGDVARATRYLAYGGMPGLGYLGRRYIPRLRALVGDAAVGQMLIANPAAFLNVA
;
A
#
# COMPACT_ATOMS: atom_id res chain seq x y z
N MET A 1 12.59 -11.86 5.95
CA MET A 1 11.35 -11.88 6.77
C MET A 1 10.39 -10.79 6.33
N ILE A 2 9.07 -11.05 6.35
CA ILE A 2 8.02 -10.06 6.02
C ILE A 2 7.44 -9.50 7.31
N ARG A 3 7.40 -8.18 7.45
CA ARG A 3 6.90 -7.50 8.64
C ARG A 3 5.40 -7.25 8.55
N THR A 4 4.64 -7.85 9.47
CA THR A 4 3.20 -7.65 9.63
C THR A 4 2.89 -6.90 10.92
N VAL A 5 1.66 -6.43 11.08
CA VAL A 5 1.21 -5.77 12.33
C VAL A 5 1.21 -6.70 13.56
N LEU A 6 1.35 -8.01 13.36
CA LEU A 6 1.46 -9.01 14.43
C LEU A 6 2.90 -9.52 14.63
N GLY A 7 3.87 -8.97 13.89
CA GLY A 7 5.29 -9.39 13.93
C GLY A 7 5.77 -9.92 12.59
N ASP A 8 7.04 -10.35 12.57
CA ASP A 8 7.69 -10.83 11.36
C ASP A 8 7.32 -12.30 11.08
N ILE A 9 7.03 -12.60 9.80
CA ILE A 9 6.68 -13.94 9.31
C ILE A 9 7.66 -14.41 8.25
N ASP A 10 7.72 -15.73 8.04
CA ASP A 10 8.45 -16.33 6.92
C ASP A 10 7.75 -15.97 5.59
N PRO A 11 8.48 -15.53 4.55
CA PRO A 11 7.88 -15.21 3.24
C PRO A 11 7.06 -16.34 2.62
N THR A 12 7.42 -17.60 2.91
CA THR A 12 6.70 -18.78 2.41
C THR A 12 5.31 -18.96 3.02
N THR A 13 5.03 -18.30 4.14
CA THR A 13 3.73 -18.37 4.84
C THR A 13 2.78 -17.22 4.48
N LEU A 14 3.22 -16.23 3.67
CA LEU A 14 2.42 -15.06 3.32
C LEU A 14 1.11 -15.43 2.57
N GLY A 15 1.21 -16.34 1.61
CA GLY A 15 0.06 -16.77 0.80
C GLY A 15 -0.44 -15.72 -0.20
N PRO A 16 -1.66 -15.92 -0.77
CA PRO A 16 -2.25 -14.97 -1.72
C PRO A 16 -2.45 -13.61 -1.07
N THR A 17 -1.90 -12.58 -1.70
CA THR A 17 -1.80 -11.22 -1.13
C THR A 17 -2.49 -10.19 -2.00
N ASN A 18 -3.36 -9.38 -1.39
CA ASN A 18 -3.84 -8.11 -1.94
C ASN A 18 -2.81 -7.03 -1.57
N TYR A 19 -2.03 -6.56 -2.55
CA TYR A 19 -0.90 -5.66 -2.26
C TYR A 19 -1.33 -4.23 -1.87
N HIS A 20 -2.59 -3.83 -2.03
CA HIS A 20 -3.05 -2.46 -1.79
C HIS A 20 -4.51 -2.40 -1.38
N GLU A 21 -4.76 -2.09 -0.12
CA GLU A 21 -6.08 -1.80 0.47
C GLU A 21 -5.99 -0.80 1.62
N HIS A 22 -7.17 -0.43 2.14
CA HIS A 22 -7.31 0.45 3.30
C HIS A 22 -8.38 -0.11 4.22
N LEU A 23 -8.08 -0.39 5.49
CA LEU A 23 -9.09 -0.76 6.49
C LEU A 23 -9.52 0.44 7.34
N PHE A 24 -8.60 1.37 7.56
CA PHE A 24 -8.87 2.61 8.29
C PHE A 24 -8.27 3.78 7.52
N GLN A 25 -9.13 4.72 7.13
CA GLN A 25 -8.70 5.92 6.42
C GLN A 25 -9.66 7.08 6.68
N VAL A 26 -9.12 8.20 7.12
CA VAL A 26 -9.83 9.47 7.25
C VAL A 26 -9.04 10.55 6.52
N SER A 27 -9.65 11.17 5.52
CA SER A 27 -8.99 12.22 4.73
C SER A 27 -9.96 13.34 4.37
N PRO A 28 -9.54 14.60 4.43
CA PRO A 28 -10.37 15.73 4.00
C PRO A 28 -10.85 15.66 2.55
N LEU A 29 -10.13 14.92 1.69
CA LEU A 29 -10.52 14.68 0.29
C LEU A 29 -11.59 13.61 0.13
N LEU A 30 -11.88 12.84 1.18
CA LEU A 30 -12.79 11.70 1.15
C LEU A 30 -13.93 11.87 2.14
N ARG A 31 -14.46 13.10 2.28
CA ARG A 31 -15.58 13.37 3.19
C ARG A 31 -16.80 12.53 2.84
N GLY A 32 -17.33 11.81 3.84
CA GLY A 32 -18.42 10.85 3.69
C GLY A 32 -17.99 9.47 3.18
N ASP A 33 -16.71 9.28 2.98
CA ASP A 33 -16.10 8.01 2.56
C ASP A 33 -15.08 7.50 3.60
N GLU A 34 -15.17 7.99 4.84
CA GLU A 34 -14.27 7.61 5.93
C GLU A 34 -14.42 6.13 6.28
N LEU A 35 -13.29 5.49 6.56
CA LEU A 35 -13.19 4.13 7.05
C LEU A 35 -12.72 4.20 8.50
N ASP A 36 -13.64 4.33 9.45
CA ASP A 36 -13.33 4.55 10.87
C ASP A 36 -14.11 3.63 11.83
N ASP A 37 -14.97 2.76 11.29
CA ASP A 37 -15.69 1.74 12.04
C ASP A 37 -14.89 0.41 12.04
N GLU A 38 -14.42 -0.01 13.21
CA GLU A 38 -13.63 -1.23 13.37
C GLU A 38 -14.41 -2.51 13.07
N ALA A 39 -15.70 -2.56 13.42
CA ALA A 39 -16.52 -3.72 13.16
C ALA A 39 -16.80 -3.89 11.67
N ALA A 40 -17.12 -2.79 10.97
CA ALA A 40 -17.34 -2.79 9.54
C ALA A 40 -16.05 -3.12 8.77
N SER A 41 -14.92 -2.51 9.11
CA SER A 41 -13.62 -2.80 8.50
C SER A 41 -13.16 -4.23 8.77
N GLY A 42 -13.40 -4.76 9.96
CA GLY A 42 -13.14 -6.16 10.31
C GLY A 42 -13.99 -7.13 9.48
N ALA A 43 -15.27 -6.82 9.26
CA ALA A 43 -16.14 -7.63 8.40
C ALA A 43 -15.63 -7.66 6.94
N GLU A 44 -15.15 -6.52 6.41
CA GLU A 44 -14.55 -6.46 5.08
C GLU A 44 -13.26 -7.29 4.99
N ALA A 45 -12.39 -7.23 6.00
CA ALA A 45 -11.20 -8.08 6.08
C ALA A 45 -11.57 -9.57 6.08
N GLY A 46 -12.61 -9.97 6.80
CA GLY A 46 -13.17 -11.31 6.74
C GLY A 46 -13.66 -11.69 5.34
N MET A 47 -14.36 -10.79 4.64
CA MET A 47 -14.80 -11.02 3.26
C MET A 47 -13.62 -11.17 2.29
N LEU A 48 -12.51 -10.44 2.50
CA LEU A 48 -11.28 -10.61 1.73
C LEU A 48 -10.68 -11.99 1.99
N ARG A 49 -10.56 -12.39 3.26
CA ARG A 49 -10.07 -13.72 3.66
C ARG A 49 -10.89 -14.83 3.02
N ASP A 50 -12.22 -14.75 3.10
CA ASP A 50 -13.17 -15.72 2.53
C ASP A 50 -13.12 -15.75 0.99
N SER A 51 -12.60 -14.73 0.34
CA SER A 51 -12.43 -14.67 -1.11
C SER A 51 -11.13 -15.32 -1.60
N GLY A 52 -10.32 -15.89 -0.67
CA GLY A 52 -9.12 -16.66 -0.97
C GLY A 52 -7.80 -15.94 -0.71
N PHE A 53 -7.81 -14.79 -0.06
CA PHE A 53 -6.59 -14.07 0.34
C PHE A 53 -6.12 -14.49 1.73
N ALA A 54 -4.81 -14.58 1.91
CA ALA A 54 -4.16 -14.84 3.19
C ALA A 54 -3.46 -13.60 3.76
N ALA A 55 -3.24 -12.59 2.91
CA ALA A 55 -2.56 -11.37 3.30
C ALA A 55 -3.08 -10.13 2.55
N MET A 56 -2.82 -8.96 3.14
CA MET A 56 -3.01 -7.66 2.49
C MET A 56 -1.97 -6.64 2.95
N VAL A 57 -1.76 -5.61 2.14
CA VAL A 57 -1.06 -4.39 2.56
C VAL A 57 -2.10 -3.31 2.83
N ASP A 58 -2.15 -2.82 4.07
CA ASP A 58 -2.90 -1.60 4.41
C ASP A 58 -2.05 -0.39 4.04
N ALA A 59 -2.46 0.29 2.99
CA ALA A 59 -1.70 1.37 2.37
C ALA A 59 -2.00 2.75 2.98
N THR A 60 -2.62 2.81 4.15
CA THR A 60 -2.94 4.08 4.83
C THR A 60 -1.72 4.61 5.57
N PRO A 61 -1.10 5.71 5.09
CA PRO A 61 0.09 6.28 5.69
C PRO A 61 -0.26 7.19 6.88
N MET A 62 0.78 7.76 7.46
CA MET A 62 0.74 8.63 8.63
C MET A 62 -0.19 9.85 8.42
N GLY A 63 -0.97 10.20 9.46
CA GLY A 63 -1.82 11.39 9.49
C GLY A 63 -3.14 11.28 8.72
N LEU A 64 -3.52 10.09 8.27
CA LEU A 64 -4.76 9.83 7.54
C LEU A 64 -5.68 8.82 8.26
N GLY A 65 -5.70 8.88 9.60
CA GLY A 65 -6.65 8.10 10.39
C GLY A 65 -6.30 6.61 10.52
N ARG A 66 -5.05 6.21 10.26
CA ARG A 66 -4.62 4.83 10.50
C ARG A 66 -4.81 4.44 11.98
N ARG A 67 -5.19 3.19 12.24
CA ARG A 67 -5.50 2.67 13.58
C ARG A 67 -4.72 1.37 13.83
N PRO A 68 -3.43 1.44 14.24
CA PRO A 68 -2.55 0.27 14.34
C PRO A 68 -3.06 -0.82 15.28
N GLU A 69 -3.64 -0.45 16.44
CA GLU A 69 -4.24 -1.41 17.37
C GLU A 69 -5.43 -2.15 16.76
N ALA A 70 -6.28 -1.43 16.03
CA ALA A 70 -7.43 -2.02 15.36
C ALA A 70 -6.98 -2.92 14.21
N LEU A 71 -5.97 -2.50 13.41
CA LEU A 71 -5.37 -3.36 12.37
C LEU A 71 -4.86 -4.68 12.96
N ALA A 72 -4.16 -4.62 14.11
CA ALA A 72 -3.65 -5.82 14.76
C ALA A 72 -4.79 -6.74 15.26
N ARG A 73 -5.87 -6.16 15.84
CA ARG A 73 -7.05 -6.95 16.24
C ARG A 73 -7.75 -7.57 15.05
N VAL A 74 -7.98 -6.80 13.98
CA VAL A 74 -8.60 -7.29 12.74
C VAL A 74 -7.76 -8.38 12.10
N SER A 75 -6.42 -8.21 12.02
CA SER A 75 -5.49 -9.22 11.51
C SER A 75 -5.63 -10.54 12.26
N ALA A 76 -5.64 -10.49 13.60
CA ALA A 76 -5.78 -11.69 14.43
C ALA A 76 -7.18 -12.33 14.29
N ALA A 77 -8.24 -11.53 14.27
CA ALA A 77 -9.62 -12.03 14.22
C ALA A 77 -9.99 -12.63 12.85
N ALA A 78 -9.48 -12.04 11.76
CA ALA A 78 -9.75 -12.52 10.39
C ALA A 78 -8.78 -13.61 9.92
N ASP A 79 -7.76 -13.99 10.70
CA ASP A 79 -6.66 -14.85 10.26
C ASP A 79 -6.05 -14.35 8.93
N LEU A 80 -5.79 -13.04 8.86
CA LEU A 80 -5.30 -12.36 7.68
C LEU A 80 -4.00 -11.62 8.01
N HIS A 81 -2.89 -11.93 7.37
CA HIS A 81 -1.65 -11.18 7.53
C HIS A 81 -1.83 -9.76 7.01
N ILE A 82 -1.63 -8.75 7.85
CA ILE A 82 -1.71 -7.34 7.44
C ILE A 82 -0.31 -6.72 7.54
N VAL A 83 0.19 -6.23 6.42
CA VAL A 83 1.39 -5.40 6.34
C VAL A 83 0.92 -3.95 6.33
N ALA A 84 1.28 -3.16 7.32
CA ALA A 84 0.91 -1.74 7.38
C ALA A 84 1.96 -0.85 6.72
N THR A 85 1.52 0.34 6.28
CA THR A 85 2.44 1.36 5.73
C THR A 85 2.73 2.46 6.73
N THR A 86 3.93 3.04 6.62
CA THR A 86 4.28 4.35 7.14
C THR A 86 4.48 5.32 5.98
N GLY A 87 4.93 6.54 6.22
CA GLY A 87 5.15 7.53 5.16
C GLY A 87 4.03 8.56 5.04
N ARG A 88 3.92 9.22 3.89
CA ARG A 88 2.87 10.21 3.62
C ARG A 88 2.23 10.00 2.26
N HIS A 89 0.96 10.39 2.13
CA HIS A 89 0.27 10.50 0.85
C HIS A 89 0.67 11.81 0.13
N ARG A 90 0.12 12.05 -1.06
CA ARG A 90 0.26 13.31 -1.78
C ARG A 90 -0.24 14.50 -0.92
N GLU A 91 0.36 15.66 -1.14
CA GLU A 91 0.13 16.87 -0.32
C GLU A 91 -1.34 17.24 -0.15
N ALA A 92 -2.17 17.04 -1.19
CA ALA A 92 -3.59 17.40 -1.18
C ALA A 92 -4.43 16.69 -0.08
N HIS A 93 -3.95 15.57 0.49
CA HIS A 93 -4.61 14.90 1.61
C HIS A 93 -4.39 15.59 2.96
N TYR A 94 -3.44 16.52 3.04
CA TYR A 94 -3.06 17.21 4.27
C TYR A 94 -3.44 18.68 4.20
N PRO A 95 -4.43 19.16 4.96
CA PRO A 95 -4.85 20.56 4.93
C PRO A 95 -3.69 21.51 5.28
N ALA A 96 -3.77 22.74 4.84
CA ALA A 96 -2.85 23.78 5.27
C ALA A 96 -2.85 23.87 6.80
N GLY A 97 -1.66 23.82 7.41
CA GLY A 97 -1.50 23.79 8.86
C GLY A 97 -1.52 22.39 9.48
N HIS A 98 -1.74 21.32 8.71
CA HIS A 98 -1.54 19.98 9.22
C HIS A 98 -0.09 19.79 9.68
N TRP A 99 0.11 19.18 10.85
CA TRP A 99 1.41 19.07 11.51
C TRP A 99 2.51 18.42 10.62
N THR A 100 2.14 17.54 9.69
CA THR A 100 3.09 16.91 8.78
C THR A 100 3.81 17.89 7.85
N HIS A 101 3.26 19.08 7.60
CA HIS A 101 3.92 20.11 6.78
C HIS A 101 5.16 20.70 7.45
N SER A 102 5.20 20.71 8.79
CA SER A 102 6.32 21.27 9.57
C SER A 102 7.52 20.33 9.65
N LEU A 103 7.35 19.05 9.31
CA LEU A 103 8.43 18.07 9.39
C LEU A 103 9.41 18.21 8.21
N ASP A 104 10.69 18.33 8.54
CA ASP A 104 11.78 18.21 7.57
C ASP A 104 12.09 16.75 7.24
N VAL A 105 13.03 16.53 6.32
CA VAL A 105 13.43 15.18 5.88
C VAL A 105 13.94 14.33 7.04
N ALA A 106 14.72 14.91 7.94
CA ALA A 106 15.31 14.18 9.08
C ALA A 106 14.22 13.72 10.07
N ALA A 107 13.27 14.60 10.40
CA ALA A 107 12.14 14.29 11.27
C ALA A 107 11.20 13.24 10.65
N LEU A 108 10.94 13.33 9.34
CA LEU A 108 10.17 12.33 8.60
C LEU A 108 10.87 10.98 8.59
N THR A 109 12.15 10.94 8.24
CA THR A 109 12.95 9.71 8.24
C THR A 109 12.92 9.04 9.61
N LYS A 110 13.15 9.82 10.68
CA LYS A 110 13.09 9.31 12.06
C LYS A 110 11.72 8.69 12.34
N ALA A 111 10.62 9.38 12.00
CA ALA A 111 9.27 8.87 12.22
C ALA A 111 8.99 7.57 11.45
N PHE A 112 9.44 7.47 10.19
CA PHE A 112 9.24 6.29 9.38
C PHE A 112 10.05 5.09 9.88
N VAL A 113 11.30 5.32 10.28
CA VAL A 113 12.16 4.28 10.88
C VAL A 113 11.58 3.80 12.22
N GLU A 114 11.13 4.72 13.08
CA GLU A 114 10.50 4.35 14.35
C GLU A 114 9.23 3.52 14.16
N ASP A 115 8.38 3.86 13.18
CA ASP A 115 7.19 3.08 12.84
C ASP A 115 7.55 1.65 12.42
N VAL A 116 8.65 1.48 11.70
CA VAL A 116 9.12 0.17 11.25
C VAL A 116 9.77 -0.61 12.39
N GLU A 117 10.63 0.00 13.19
CA GLU A 117 11.47 -0.71 14.18
C GLU A 117 10.80 -0.88 15.54
N ARG A 118 10.03 0.14 15.96
CA ARG A 118 9.42 0.21 17.29
C ARG A 118 7.91 0.02 17.27
N GLY A 119 7.29 0.20 16.10
CA GLY A 119 5.85 0.18 15.91
C GLY A 119 5.24 1.57 15.74
N MET A 120 4.10 1.60 15.06
CA MET A 120 3.34 2.82 14.81
C MET A 120 2.72 3.37 16.10
N PRO A 121 2.62 4.70 16.27
CA PRO A 121 1.97 5.29 17.43
C PRO A 121 0.47 4.99 17.43
N ARG A 122 -0.12 4.96 18.62
CA ARG A 122 -1.57 4.77 18.79
C ARG A 122 -2.37 5.87 18.08
N ASN A 123 -1.86 7.10 18.10
CA ASN A 123 -2.43 8.27 17.45
C ASN A 123 -1.30 9.09 16.81
N ASP A 124 -1.38 9.29 15.50
CA ASP A 124 -0.39 10.07 14.76
C ASP A 124 -0.40 11.57 15.14
N ASP A 125 -1.53 12.11 15.59
CA ASP A 125 -1.64 13.53 15.99
C ASP A 125 -0.77 13.87 17.20
N GLU A 126 -0.40 12.88 18.03
CA GLU A 126 0.55 13.04 19.13
C GLU A 126 1.95 13.46 18.64
N ARG A 127 2.29 13.19 17.36
CA ARG A 127 3.55 13.64 16.75
C ARG A 127 3.60 15.16 16.51
N GLY A 128 2.45 15.81 16.41
CA GLY A 128 2.32 17.26 16.19
C GLY A 128 2.45 18.11 17.46
N GLY A 129 2.34 17.51 18.63
CA GLY A 129 2.50 18.17 19.93
C GLY A 129 3.98 18.31 20.31
N GLY A 130 4.63 19.41 19.91
CA GLY A 130 6.06 19.67 20.06
C GLY A 130 6.58 19.72 21.50
N GLY A 131 6.59 18.60 22.19
CA GLY A 131 7.34 18.41 23.44
C GLY A 131 8.67 17.71 23.15
N ALA A 132 9.78 18.28 23.59
CA ALA A 132 11.09 17.63 23.63
C ALA A 132 11.05 16.46 24.62
N GLY A 133 10.53 15.33 24.18
CA GLY A 133 10.42 14.09 24.95
C GLY A 133 10.39 12.88 24.02
N SER A 134 10.51 11.69 24.57
CA SER A 134 10.32 10.44 23.84
C SER A 134 9.09 10.54 22.95
N GLY A 135 9.20 10.17 21.65
CA GLY A 135 8.08 10.16 20.70
C GLY A 135 6.85 9.41 21.25
N PRO A 136 5.67 9.51 20.56
CA PRO A 136 4.44 8.89 21.03
C PRO A 136 4.65 7.39 21.29
N ALA A 137 3.98 6.87 22.31
CA ALA A 137 4.07 5.46 22.66
C ALA A 137 3.56 4.59 21.51
N PRO A 138 4.27 3.50 21.13
CA PRO A 138 3.79 2.60 20.09
C PRO A 138 2.49 1.90 20.51
N ALA A 139 1.65 1.65 19.51
CA ALA A 139 0.39 0.93 19.71
C ALA A 139 0.65 -0.55 20.03
N PRO A 140 0.07 -1.12 21.09
CA PRO A 140 0.22 -2.53 21.40
C PRO A 140 -0.44 -3.40 20.32
N ALA A 141 0.16 -4.56 20.08
CA ALA A 141 -0.44 -5.64 19.29
C ALA A 141 -0.89 -6.79 20.21
N PRO A 142 -1.87 -7.62 19.80
CA PRO A 142 -2.37 -8.72 20.63
C PRO A 142 -1.27 -9.70 21.10
N ASN A 143 -0.24 -9.92 20.29
CA ASN A 143 0.83 -10.88 20.55
C ASN A 143 2.22 -10.22 20.74
N GLY A 144 2.26 -8.90 20.91
CA GLY A 144 3.52 -8.19 21.01
C GLY A 144 3.37 -6.75 21.50
N PRO A 145 4.50 -6.09 21.78
CA PRO A 145 4.49 -4.74 22.35
C PRO A 145 4.06 -3.64 21.38
N ALA A 146 4.08 -3.89 20.07
CA ALA A 146 3.83 -2.89 19.06
C ALA A 146 3.28 -3.48 17.75
N ALA A 147 2.55 -2.66 16.97
CA ALA A 147 2.11 -2.96 15.61
C ALA A 147 3.05 -2.22 14.61
N PRO A 148 4.08 -2.89 14.06
CA PRO A 148 5.05 -2.23 13.20
C PRO A 148 4.53 -2.02 11.78
N ALA A 149 5.08 -1.02 11.08
CA ALA A 149 4.92 -0.84 9.65
C ALA A 149 5.92 -1.72 8.88
N GLY A 150 5.50 -2.24 7.72
CA GLY A 150 6.34 -3.06 6.85
C GLY A 150 6.78 -2.37 5.56
N VAL A 151 6.12 -1.25 5.18
CA VAL A 151 6.36 -0.56 3.89
C VAL A 151 6.31 0.96 4.09
N PRO A 152 7.41 1.69 3.83
CA PRO A 152 7.39 3.14 3.63
C PRO A 152 6.62 3.51 2.36
N LYS A 153 5.69 4.50 2.46
CA LYS A 153 4.87 4.99 1.35
C LYS A 153 5.11 6.46 1.06
N ALA A 154 5.23 6.79 -0.23
CA ALA A 154 5.15 8.15 -0.74
C ALA A 154 3.95 8.28 -1.69
N GLY A 155 3.29 9.43 -1.69
CA GLY A 155 2.23 9.74 -2.66
C GLY A 155 2.54 11.01 -3.43
N LEU A 156 2.27 10.99 -4.73
CA LEU A 156 2.58 12.08 -5.64
C LEU A 156 1.34 12.54 -6.40
N HIS A 157 1.28 13.84 -6.64
CA HIS A 157 0.27 14.47 -7.49
C HIS A 157 0.49 14.16 -8.97
N SER A 158 -0.52 14.39 -9.81
CA SER A 158 -0.42 14.25 -11.25
C SER A 158 0.51 15.31 -11.85
N ARG A 159 1.49 14.88 -12.65
CA ARG A 159 2.36 15.73 -13.48
C ARG A 159 3.21 16.75 -12.76
N SER A 160 3.30 16.70 -11.44
CA SER A 160 4.17 17.58 -10.66
C SER A 160 4.55 16.93 -9.34
N ILE A 161 5.75 17.21 -8.86
CA ILE A 161 6.25 16.79 -7.56
C ILE A 161 6.45 18.06 -6.73
N SER A 162 5.61 18.25 -5.70
CA SER A 162 5.73 19.42 -4.81
C SER A 162 6.93 19.27 -3.87
N THR A 163 7.32 20.37 -3.22
CA THR A 163 8.37 20.33 -2.18
C THR A 163 7.98 19.39 -1.02
N PHE A 164 6.69 19.29 -0.68
CA PHE A 164 6.19 18.36 0.32
C PHE A 164 6.41 16.90 -0.11
N GLU A 165 6.07 16.59 -1.36
CA GLU A 165 6.20 15.25 -1.94
C GLU A 165 7.67 14.89 -2.16
N ARG A 166 8.50 15.83 -2.61
CA ARG A 166 9.95 15.62 -2.73
C ARG A 166 10.59 15.26 -1.38
N ARG A 167 10.29 16.02 -0.31
CA ARG A 167 10.75 15.66 1.04
C ARG A 167 10.29 14.28 1.49
N THR A 168 9.10 13.86 1.05
CA THR A 168 8.61 12.50 1.35
C THR A 168 9.42 11.44 0.61
N LEU A 169 9.76 11.66 -0.67
CA LEU A 169 10.61 10.74 -1.45
C LEU A 169 11.99 10.61 -0.79
N ASP A 170 12.62 11.73 -0.44
CA ASP A 170 13.92 11.72 0.23
C ASP A 170 13.86 10.95 1.58
N ALA A 171 12.79 11.15 2.36
CA ALA A 171 12.62 10.47 3.65
C ALA A 171 12.31 8.97 3.52
N VAL A 172 11.54 8.52 2.52
CA VAL A 172 11.29 7.07 2.31
C VAL A 172 12.54 6.38 1.77
N ALA A 173 13.37 7.06 0.96
CA ALA A 173 14.67 6.55 0.53
C ALA A 173 15.60 6.34 1.73
N ALA A 174 15.71 7.35 2.60
CA ALA A 174 16.51 7.25 3.83
C ALA A 174 15.98 6.16 4.78
N ALA A 175 14.67 6.02 4.93
CA ALA A 175 14.05 4.97 5.74
C ALA A 175 14.29 3.57 5.13
N HIS A 176 14.26 3.44 3.80
CA HIS A 176 14.65 2.21 3.11
C HIS A 176 16.08 1.81 3.45
N HIS A 177 17.05 2.73 3.36
CA HIS A 177 18.45 2.45 3.71
C HIS A 177 18.63 2.02 5.17
N ALA A 178 17.86 2.62 6.10
CA ALA A 178 17.93 2.25 7.50
C ALA A 178 17.30 0.89 7.82
N THR A 179 16.24 0.49 7.10
CA THR A 179 15.38 -0.65 7.48
C THR A 179 15.33 -1.76 6.44
N ALA A 180 15.89 -1.55 5.25
CA ALA A 180 15.79 -2.39 4.06
C ALA A 180 14.36 -2.64 3.56
N ARG A 181 13.32 -1.99 4.14
CA ARG A 181 11.92 -2.20 3.73
C ARG A 181 11.65 -1.65 2.33
N PRO A 182 10.84 -2.34 1.50
CA PRO A 182 10.50 -1.87 0.16
C PRO A 182 9.62 -0.63 0.20
N ILE A 183 9.65 0.15 -0.87
CA ILE A 183 8.92 1.43 -0.97
C ILE A 183 7.69 1.27 -1.85
N MET A 184 6.54 1.80 -1.41
CA MET A 184 5.34 1.97 -2.22
C MET A 184 5.20 3.42 -2.64
N VAL A 185 5.00 3.67 -3.94
CA VAL A 185 4.76 5.02 -4.46
C VAL A 185 3.40 5.09 -5.13
N HIS A 186 2.48 5.89 -4.56
CA HIS A 186 1.21 6.23 -5.20
C HIS A 186 1.43 7.24 -6.32
N LEU A 187 0.96 6.95 -7.52
CA LEU A 187 1.04 7.80 -8.71
C LEU A 187 -0.36 8.12 -9.23
N GLU A 188 -0.70 9.40 -9.35
CA GLU A 188 -1.91 9.79 -10.06
C GLU A 188 -1.76 9.52 -11.56
N PHE A 189 -2.59 8.59 -12.09
CA PHE A 189 -2.59 8.17 -13.51
C PHE A 189 -1.23 7.70 -14.04
N CYS A 190 -0.40 7.09 -13.19
CA CYS A 190 0.96 6.64 -13.53
C CYS A 190 1.87 7.75 -14.12
N THR A 191 1.49 9.02 -13.92
CA THR A 191 2.33 10.15 -14.36
C THR A 191 3.61 10.23 -13.52
N ALA A 192 4.70 10.76 -14.09
CA ALA A 192 6.02 10.87 -13.46
C ALA A 192 6.66 9.54 -13.01
N ALA A 193 6.20 8.39 -13.50
CA ALA A 193 6.68 7.09 -13.06
C ALA A 193 8.19 6.91 -13.29
N HIS A 194 8.71 7.27 -14.47
CA HIS A 194 10.14 7.23 -14.78
C HIS A 194 10.94 8.23 -13.95
N GLU A 195 10.42 9.46 -13.77
CA GLU A 195 11.05 10.51 -12.97
C GLU A 195 11.19 10.08 -11.50
N VAL A 196 10.16 9.46 -10.95
CA VAL A 196 10.19 8.92 -9.57
C VAL A 196 11.25 7.83 -9.42
N LEU A 197 11.34 6.92 -10.39
CA LEU A 197 12.40 5.91 -10.40
C LEU A 197 13.78 6.54 -10.49
N ASP A 198 13.96 7.57 -11.35
CA ASP A 198 15.22 8.29 -11.46
C ASP A 198 15.61 8.96 -10.13
N LEU A 199 14.65 9.60 -9.46
CA LEU A 199 14.88 10.25 -8.18
C LEU A 199 15.29 9.24 -7.08
N LEU A 200 14.56 8.14 -6.93
CA LEU A 200 14.83 7.14 -5.90
C LEU A 200 16.11 6.34 -6.20
N VAL A 201 16.38 6.04 -7.48
CA VAL A 201 17.63 5.38 -7.89
C VAL A 201 18.83 6.30 -7.67
N ALA A 202 18.70 7.61 -7.90
CA ALA A 202 19.76 8.59 -7.60
C ALA A 202 20.06 8.65 -6.08
N GLU A 203 19.07 8.39 -5.23
CA GLU A 203 19.24 8.23 -3.77
C GLU A 203 19.77 6.83 -3.38
N GLY A 204 20.10 5.95 -4.35
CA GLY A 204 20.67 4.63 -4.11
C GLY A 204 19.65 3.51 -3.86
N VAL A 205 18.35 3.76 -4.03
CA VAL A 205 17.31 2.72 -3.90
C VAL A 205 17.27 1.89 -5.17
N SER A 206 17.39 0.57 -5.05
CA SER A 206 17.24 -0.31 -6.22
C SER A 206 15.78 -0.33 -6.70
N ALA A 207 15.58 -0.28 -8.03
CA ALA A 207 14.24 -0.22 -8.62
C ALA A 207 13.36 -1.44 -8.24
N ASP A 208 13.98 -2.61 -8.00
CA ASP A 208 13.28 -3.82 -7.55
C ASP A 208 12.79 -3.75 -6.09
N ARG A 209 13.08 -2.67 -5.38
CA ARG A 209 12.55 -2.35 -4.06
C ARG A 209 11.42 -1.31 -4.09
N ILE A 210 10.94 -0.95 -5.30
CA ILE A 210 9.93 0.09 -5.50
C ILE A 210 8.72 -0.52 -6.21
N VAL A 211 7.51 -0.36 -5.62
CA VAL A 211 6.24 -0.59 -6.32
C VAL A 211 5.60 0.73 -6.70
N LEU A 212 5.23 0.84 -7.96
CA LEU A 212 4.48 1.95 -8.55
C LEU A 212 2.98 1.60 -8.49
N ALA A 213 2.29 2.11 -7.47
CA ALA A 213 0.87 1.84 -7.28
C ALA A 213 0.03 2.56 -8.33
N HIS A 214 -1.09 1.94 -8.71
CA HIS A 214 -2.02 2.45 -9.74
C HIS A 214 -1.39 2.55 -11.14
N ALA A 215 -0.39 1.73 -11.44
CA ALA A 215 0.21 1.72 -12.78
C ALA A 215 -0.85 1.43 -13.86
N ASP A 216 -1.82 0.58 -13.57
CA ASP A 216 -2.93 0.23 -14.45
C ASP A 216 -3.94 1.36 -14.74
N ARG A 217 -3.78 2.53 -14.12
CA ARG A 217 -4.53 3.75 -14.51
C ARG A 217 -4.05 4.33 -15.84
N ASP A 218 -2.80 4.06 -16.25
CA ASP A 218 -2.33 4.33 -17.61
C ASP A 218 -2.63 3.12 -18.51
N PRO A 219 -3.20 3.31 -19.72
CA PRO A 219 -3.54 2.20 -20.61
C PRO A 219 -2.37 1.67 -21.46
N ASP A 220 -1.21 2.35 -21.48
CA ASP A 220 -0.11 2.04 -22.39
C ASP A 220 0.74 0.86 -21.88
N PRO A 221 0.66 -0.34 -22.49
CA PRO A 221 1.51 -1.46 -22.09
C PRO A 221 3.01 -1.20 -22.36
N GLY A 222 3.36 -0.30 -23.31
CA GLY A 222 4.75 0.08 -23.56
C GLY A 222 5.38 0.79 -22.37
N LEU A 223 4.63 1.70 -21.73
CA LEU A 223 5.06 2.33 -20.47
C LEU A 223 5.30 1.26 -19.40
N HIS A 224 4.35 0.35 -19.19
CA HIS A 224 4.46 -0.69 -18.15
C HIS A 224 5.66 -1.60 -18.38
N LEU A 225 5.90 -2.02 -19.61
CA LEU A 225 7.07 -2.85 -19.96
C LEU A 225 8.37 -2.11 -19.69
N SER A 226 8.47 -0.84 -20.07
CA SER A 226 9.67 -0.03 -19.83
C SER A 226 9.98 0.16 -18.34
N LEU A 227 8.93 0.27 -17.48
CA LEU A 227 9.08 0.34 -16.03
C LEU A 227 9.50 -1.01 -15.44
N ALA A 228 8.91 -2.10 -15.91
CA ALA A 228 9.27 -3.46 -15.52
C ALA A 228 10.70 -3.84 -15.93
N GLU A 229 11.16 -3.45 -17.11
CA GLU A 229 12.54 -3.63 -17.58
C GLU A 229 13.55 -2.91 -16.67
N ARG A 230 13.19 -1.78 -16.09
CA ARG A 230 13.99 -1.07 -15.08
C ARG A 230 14.03 -1.80 -13.74
N GLY A 231 13.20 -2.82 -13.53
CA GLY A 231 13.11 -3.62 -12.33
C GLY A 231 11.99 -3.23 -11.37
N ALA A 232 11.23 -2.16 -11.63
CA ALA A 232 10.13 -1.72 -10.76
C ALA A 232 8.98 -2.73 -10.72
N TRP A 233 8.26 -2.78 -9.60
CA TRP A 233 7.00 -3.49 -9.49
C TRP A 233 5.84 -2.62 -9.96
N LEU A 234 4.93 -3.21 -10.71
CA LEU A 234 3.73 -2.58 -11.24
C LEU A 234 2.54 -2.96 -10.36
N GLY A 235 2.00 -1.99 -9.66
CA GLY A 235 0.81 -2.19 -8.84
C GLY A 235 -0.47 -2.00 -9.66
N TYR A 236 -1.26 -3.07 -9.82
CA TYR A 236 -2.54 -3.07 -10.51
C TYR A 236 -3.67 -3.20 -9.52
N ASP A 237 -4.49 -2.16 -9.38
CA ASP A 237 -5.52 -2.04 -8.36
C ASP A 237 -6.76 -1.23 -8.79
N GLY A 238 -6.92 -1.03 -10.10
CA GLY A 238 -8.00 -0.23 -10.68
C GLY A 238 -9.35 -0.95 -10.85
N MET A 239 -9.48 -2.22 -10.44
CA MET A 239 -10.69 -2.99 -10.66
C MET A 239 -11.94 -2.38 -10.02
N ALA A 240 -13.12 -2.74 -10.55
CA ALA A 240 -14.43 -2.26 -10.12
C ALA A 240 -14.56 -0.72 -10.15
N ARG A 241 -13.78 -0.03 -10.97
CA ARG A 241 -13.82 1.43 -11.17
C ARG A 241 -14.31 1.77 -12.58
N ALA A 242 -15.45 1.23 -13.01
CA ALA A 242 -15.97 1.32 -14.37
C ALA A 242 -16.04 2.75 -14.94
N ARG A 243 -16.10 3.78 -14.09
CA ARG A 243 -16.04 5.19 -14.53
C ARG A 243 -14.64 5.64 -14.98
N THR A 244 -13.60 4.96 -14.51
CA THR A 244 -12.21 5.26 -14.88
C THR A 244 -11.78 4.33 -16.00
N ARG A 245 -11.86 3.03 -15.76
CA ARG A 245 -11.60 1.95 -16.72
C ARG A 245 -12.44 0.73 -16.38
N SER A 246 -12.89 0.00 -17.38
CA SER A 246 -13.61 -1.25 -17.17
C SER A 246 -12.65 -2.37 -16.72
N ASP A 247 -13.18 -3.36 -16.02
CA ASP A 247 -12.41 -4.56 -15.69
C ASP A 247 -11.88 -5.28 -16.95
N ASP A 248 -12.62 -5.25 -18.06
CA ASP A 248 -12.19 -5.88 -19.32
C ASP A 248 -10.93 -5.21 -19.90
N GLU A 249 -10.84 -3.89 -19.82
CA GLU A 249 -9.63 -3.17 -20.23
C GLU A 249 -8.44 -3.50 -19.33
N LEU A 250 -8.65 -3.60 -18.01
CA LEU A 250 -7.59 -3.97 -17.04
C LEU A 250 -7.15 -5.42 -17.23
N LEU A 251 -8.08 -6.34 -17.45
CA LEU A 251 -7.79 -7.74 -17.76
C LEU A 251 -6.99 -7.87 -19.06
N THR A 252 -7.39 -7.12 -20.11
CA THR A 252 -6.67 -7.09 -21.38
C THR A 252 -5.27 -6.53 -21.25
N LEU A 253 -5.09 -5.43 -20.49
CA LEU A 253 -3.77 -4.86 -20.20
C LEU A 253 -2.91 -5.89 -19.47
N THR A 254 -3.44 -6.52 -18.41
CA THR A 254 -2.69 -7.51 -17.64
C THR A 254 -2.26 -8.70 -18.51
N ALA A 255 -3.15 -9.19 -19.39
CA ALA A 255 -2.83 -10.27 -20.31
C ALA A 255 -1.67 -9.89 -21.26
N ARG A 256 -1.68 -8.68 -21.82
CA ARG A 256 -0.58 -8.18 -22.67
C ARG A 256 0.76 -8.13 -21.93
N ILE A 257 0.77 -7.75 -20.66
CA ILE A 257 1.99 -7.72 -19.84
C ILE A 257 2.48 -9.13 -19.54
N VAL A 258 1.56 -10.09 -19.30
CA VAL A 258 1.89 -11.51 -19.13
C VAL A 258 2.48 -12.09 -20.42
N ASP A 259 1.84 -11.83 -21.58
CA ASP A 259 2.29 -12.32 -22.90
C ASP A 259 3.67 -11.76 -23.29
N ALA A 260 3.98 -10.53 -22.83
CA ALA A 260 5.29 -9.91 -23.01
C ALA A 260 6.36 -10.41 -22.01
N GLY A 261 6.03 -11.36 -21.11
CA GLY A 261 6.97 -11.97 -20.18
C GLY A 261 7.24 -11.17 -18.90
N ALA A 262 6.51 -10.10 -18.63
CA ALA A 262 6.70 -9.25 -17.45
C ALA A 262 5.82 -9.63 -16.24
N THR A 263 5.25 -10.83 -16.21
CA THR A 263 4.43 -11.36 -15.10
C THR A 263 5.13 -11.22 -13.75
N GLY A 264 6.45 -11.44 -13.72
CA GLY A 264 7.28 -11.38 -12.51
C GLY A 264 7.43 -9.99 -11.91
N ARG A 265 6.75 -8.95 -12.47
CA ARG A 265 6.79 -7.57 -11.97
C ARG A 265 5.42 -7.01 -11.64
N VAL A 266 4.35 -7.79 -11.71
CA VAL A 266 2.98 -7.33 -11.43
C VAL A 266 2.54 -7.76 -10.03
N LEU A 267 1.97 -6.83 -9.27
CA LEU A 267 1.29 -7.04 -8.00
C LEU A 267 -0.19 -6.68 -8.17
N LEU A 268 -1.09 -7.50 -7.64
CA LEU A 268 -2.54 -7.28 -7.76
C LEU A 268 -3.13 -6.82 -6.44
N GLY A 269 -3.98 -5.77 -6.49
CA GLY A 269 -4.65 -5.20 -5.34
C GLY A 269 -6.06 -4.71 -5.66
N GLY A 270 -6.77 -4.17 -4.66
CA GLY A 270 -8.14 -3.67 -4.79
C GLY A 270 -8.27 -2.17 -4.75
N ASP A 271 -7.53 -1.52 -3.88
CA ASP A 271 -7.64 -0.08 -3.58
C ASP A 271 -9.12 0.37 -3.50
N VAL A 272 -9.94 -0.42 -2.78
CA VAL A 272 -11.38 -0.12 -2.64
C VAL A 272 -11.57 1.19 -1.87
N ALA A 273 -10.86 1.38 -0.75
CA ALA A 273 -10.45 2.65 -0.14
C ALA A 273 -11.55 3.65 0.27
N ARG A 274 -12.84 3.29 0.23
CA ARG A 274 -13.97 4.22 0.52
C ARG A 274 -15.14 3.51 1.15
N ALA A 275 -15.81 4.15 2.13
CA ALA A 275 -17.02 3.62 2.76
C ALA A 275 -18.12 3.29 1.72
N THR A 276 -18.35 4.16 0.73
CA THR A 276 -19.30 3.94 -0.37
C THR A 276 -18.94 2.75 -1.27
N ARG A 277 -17.77 2.15 -1.10
CA ARG A 277 -17.32 0.97 -1.85
C ARG A 277 -17.18 -0.28 -0.97
N TYR A 278 -17.41 -0.21 0.32
CA TYR A 278 -17.36 -1.33 1.26
C TYR A 278 -18.78 -1.84 1.57
N LEU A 279 -19.01 -3.16 1.42
CA LEU A 279 -20.32 -3.77 1.70
C LEU A 279 -20.76 -3.57 3.15
N ALA A 280 -19.83 -3.73 4.08
CA ALA A 280 -20.10 -3.57 5.50
C ALA A 280 -20.42 -2.12 5.92
N TYR A 281 -20.08 -1.14 5.07
CA TYR A 281 -20.46 0.27 5.22
C TYR A 281 -21.68 0.64 4.37
N GLY A 282 -22.35 -0.34 3.73
CA GLY A 282 -23.51 -0.12 2.88
C GLY A 282 -23.18 0.23 1.43
N GLY A 283 -21.92 0.14 1.02
CA GLY A 283 -21.45 0.42 -0.35
C GLY A 283 -21.27 -0.83 -1.21
N MET A 284 -20.60 -0.70 -2.34
CA MET A 284 -20.25 -1.78 -3.27
C MET A 284 -18.93 -1.46 -3.98
N PRO A 285 -18.08 -2.47 -4.36
CA PRO A 285 -18.37 -3.91 -4.40
C PRO A 285 -17.86 -4.71 -3.18
N GLY A 286 -17.16 -4.08 -2.20
CA GLY A 286 -16.50 -4.72 -1.08
C GLY A 286 -15.17 -5.39 -1.40
N LEU A 287 -14.38 -5.72 -0.36
CA LEU A 287 -13.03 -6.29 -0.52
C LEU A 287 -13.03 -7.69 -1.14
N GLY A 288 -14.11 -8.45 -0.96
CA GLY A 288 -14.23 -9.77 -1.57
C GLY A 288 -14.35 -9.78 -3.11
N TYR A 289 -14.55 -8.63 -3.74
CA TYR A 289 -14.72 -8.54 -5.20
C TYR A 289 -13.47 -9.02 -5.96
N LEU A 290 -12.29 -8.63 -5.51
CA LEU A 290 -11.03 -9.03 -6.12
C LEU A 290 -10.96 -10.55 -6.30
N GLY A 291 -11.11 -11.32 -5.22
CA GLY A 291 -11.01 -12.78 -5.25
C GLY A 291 -12.21 -13.45 -5.89
N ARG A 292 -13.43 -12.97 -5.66
CA ARG A 292 -14.67 -13.64 -6.12
C ARG A 292 -15.03 -13.34 -7.56
N ARG A 293 -14.61 -12.19 -8.11
CA ARG A 293 -15.04 -11.73 -9.44
C ARG A 293 -13.87 -11.46 -10.39
N TYR A 294 -12.88 -10.69 -9.98
CA TYR A 294 -11.79 -10.27 -10.87
C TYR A 294 -10.79 -11.41 -11.13
N ILE A 295 -10.27 -12.03 -10.09
CA ILE A 295 -9.25 -13.09 -10.20
C ILE A 295 -9.71 -14.30 -11.02
N PRO A 296 -10.94 -14.84 -10.90
CA PRO A 296 -11.40 -15.94 -11.76
C PRO A 296 -11.39 -15.59 -13.25
N ARG A 297 -11.74 -14.35 -13.60
CA ARG A 297 -11.71 -13.88 -14.99
C ARG A 297 -10.28 -13.71 -15.49
N LEU A 298 -9.39 -13.14 -14.67
CA LEU A 298 -7.97 -13.04 -15.00
C LEU A 298 -7.35 -14.43 -15.21
N ARG A 299 -7.64 -15.37 -14.32
CA ARG A 299 -7.16 -16.76 -14.39
C ARG A 299 -7.60 -17.46 -15.69
N ALA A 300 -8.82 -17.23 -16.14
CA ALA A 300 -9.31 -17.76 -17.41
C ALA A 300 -8.55 -17.18 -18.64
N LEU A 301 -7.97 -15.98 -18.53
CA LEU A 301 -7.20 -15.36 -19.61
C LEU A 301 -5.72 -15.75 -19.60
N VAL A 302 -5.07 -15.74 -18.42
CA VAL A 302 -3.60 -15.85 -18.33
C VAL A 302 -3.13 -17.14 -17.65
N GLY A 303 -4.04 -17.98 -17.17
CA GLY A 303 -3.75 -19.26 -16.51
C GLY A 303 -3.38 -19.16 -15.03
N ASP A 304 -3.39 -20.31 -14.35
CA ASP A 304 -3.14 -20.44 -12.90
C ASP A 304 -1.72 -20.02 -12.50
N ALA A 305 -0.73 -20.38 -13.32
CA ALA A 305 0.67 -20.10 -13.02
C ALA A 305 0.96 -18.60 -12.96
N ALA A 306 0.46 -17.83 -13.93
CA ALA A 306 0.63 -16.38 -13.95
C ALA A 306 -0.09 -15.70 -12.78
N VAL A 307 -1.32 -16.10 -12.48
CA VAL A 307 -2.09 -15.59 -11.33
C VAL A 307 -1.40 -15.94 -10.02
N GLY A 308 -0.94 -17.18 -9.86
CA GLY A 308 -0.18 -17.62 -8.68
C GLY A 308 1.11 -16.81 -8.49
N GLN A 309 1.82 -16.50 -9.57
CA GLN A 309 3.00 -15.64 -9.52
C GLN A 309 2.65 -14.24 -9.01
N MET A 310 1.62 -13.59 -9.58
CA MET A 310 1.22 -12.22 -9.23
C MET A 310 0.64 -12.09 -7.82
N LEU A 311 -0.02 -13.14 -7.30
CA LEU A 311 -0.65 -13.09 -5.98
C LEU A 311 0.20 -13.65 -4.85
N ILE A 312 1.17 -14.53 -5.13
CA ILE A 312 1.92 -15.25 -4.08
C ILE A 312 3.42 -14.96 -4.20
N ALA A 313 4.05 -15.35 -5.31
CA ALA A 313 5.50 -15.26 -5.44
C ALA A 313 6.00 -13.82 -5.48
N ASN A 314 5.33 -12.97 -6.26
CA ASN A 314 5.71 -11.57 -6.39
C ASN A 314 5.57 -10.78 -5.09
N PRO A 315 4.41 -10.80 -4.37
CA PRO A 315 4.30 -10.11 -3.09
C PRO A 315 5.30 -10.63 -2.05
N ALA A 316 5.52 -11.94 -1.99
CA ALA A 316 6.52 -12.51 -1.08
C ALA A 316 7.94 -12.00 -1.41
N ALA A 317 8.31 -11.91 -2.69
CA ALA A 317 9.60 -11.37 -3.11
C ALA A 317 9.72 -9.86 -2.83
N PHE A 318 8.68 -9.08 -3.13
CA PHE A 318 8.67 -7.63 -2.90
C PHE A 318 8.77 -7.28 -1.41
N LEU A 319 7.97 -7.92 -0.56
CA LEU A 319 7.86 -7.59 0.87
C LEU A 319 8.99 -8.20 1.72
N ASN A 320 9.70 -9.21 1.20
CA ASN A 320 10.76 -9.87 1.95
C ASN A 320 11.98 -8.96 2.13
N VAL A 321 12.50 -8.99 3.35
CA VAL A 321 13.80 -8.41 3.71
C VAL A 321 14.66 -9.53 4.29
N ALA A 322 15.88 -9.65 3.75
CA ALA A 322 16.85 -10.68 4.14
C ALA A 322 17.29 -10.54 5.61
#